data_597c8e511cd3c14b35966c6b91bed97e
#
_entry.id   597c8e511cd3c14b35966c6b91bed97e
#
_cell.length_a   1.000
_cell.length_b   1.000
_cell.length_c   1.000
_cell.angle_alpha   90.00
_cell.angle_beta   90.00
_cell.angle_gamma   90.00
#
_symmetry.space_group_name_H-M   'P 1'
#
loop_
_entity.id
_entity.type
_entity.pdbx_description
1 polymer ?
#
loop_
_entity_poly.entity_id
_entity_poly.type
_entity_poly.pdbx_seq_one_letter_code
_entity_poly.pdbx_strand_id
1 'polypeptide(L)'
;PLLFNLAELQAECSKKFKISPDETLQVAQDLYEKKLTTYPRTDARVLSSAVAKEIGKNISRLKGFEPTADFVEHIMQKRLYANIADTQYTDDSKVTDHYAIIPTGQLTELSGLTSLQRAVFELIVRRFLSIFYPPAEYENVKLVVDVDKESFFASSKVLKSEGYLQVANPPKKKSFEESNARILGKNSETADSTDENSTANGSNDEIVVNPKVMLELADKLKAGDEIACQGYNIKFGKTSPPN
;
A
#
# COMPACT_ATOMS: atom_id res chain seq x y z
N PRO A 1 -6.92 3.16 1.83
CA PRO A 1 -7.64 2.21 0.98
C PRO A 1 -8.94 1.75 1.65
N LEU A 2 -9.95 1.36 0.85
CA LEU A 2 -11.15 0.70 1.37
C LEU A 2 -10.84 -0.75 1.76
N LEU A 3 -11.76 -1.38 2.50
CA LEU A 3 -11.66 -2.79 2.86
C LEU A 3 -11.73 -3.70 1.63
N PHE A 4 -11.43 -4.97 1.80
CA PHE A 4 -11.53 -5.95 0.73
C PHE A 4 -12.98 -6.40 0.51
N ASN A 5 -13.39 -6.42 -0.75
CA ASN A 5 -14.37 -7.36 -1.28
C ASN A 5 -13.64 -8.51 -1.97
N LEU A 6 -14.37 -9.45 -2.57
CA LEU A 6 -13.75 -10.60 -3.23
C LEU A 6 -12.85 -10.18 -4.41
N ALA A 7 -13.32 -9.30 -5.28
CA ALA A 7 -12.58 -8.89 -6.47
C ALA A 7 -11.25 -8.20 -6.13
N GLU A 8 -11.25 -7.30 -5.16
CA GLU A 8 -10.04 -6.62 -4.69
C GLU A 8 -9.06 -7.58 -3.99
N LEU A 9 -9.60 -8.54 -3.23
CA LEU A 9 -8.75 -9.57 -2.61
C LEU A 9 -8.07 -10.44 -3.67
N GLN A 10 -8.82 -10.84 -4.71
CA GLN A 10 -8.29 -11.61 -5.84
C GLN A 10 -7.19 -10.84 -6.58
N ALA A 11 -7.41 -9.56 -6.87
CA ALA A 11 -6.43 -8.70 -7.53
C ALA A 11 -5.13 -8.58 -6.71
N GLU A 12 -5.24 -8.33 -5.39
CA GLU A 12 -4.07 -8.22 -4.51
C GLU A 12 -3.34 -9.57 -4.34
N CYS A 13 -4.07 -10.67 -4.23
CA CYS A 13 -3.48 -12.01 -4.14
C CYS A 13 -2.77 -12.41 -5.42
N SER A 14 -3.34 -12.12 -6.58
CA SER A 14 -2.69 -12.33 -7.87
C SER A 14 -1.39 -11.51 -7.98
N LYS A 15 -1.43 -10.24 -7.58
CA LYS A 15 -0.25 -9.36 -7.60
C LYS A 15 0.86 -9.85 -6.65
N LYS A 16 0.51 -10.20 -5.40
CA LYS A 16 1.49 -10.52 -4.33
C LYS A 16 1.94 -11.97 -4.31
N PHE A 17 1.01 -12.90 -4.53
CA PHE A 17 1.25 -14.33 -4.37
C PHE A 17 1.25 -15.10 -5.67
N LYS A 18 0.90 -14.45 -6.80
CA LYS A 18 0.84 -15.06 -8.13
C LYS A 18 -0.14 -16.25 -8.22
N ILE A 19 -1.22 -16.19 -7.45
CA ILE A 19 -2.31 -17.18 -7.46
C ILE A 19 -3.49 -16.70 -8.28
N SER A 20 -4.26 -17.65 -8.79
CA SER A 20 -5.47 -17.39 -9.59
C SER A 20 -6.62 -16.82 -8.73
N PRO A 21 -7.62 -16.18 -9.36
CA PRO A 21 -8.86 -15.79 -8.68
C PRO A 21 -9.57 -16.95 -7.98
N ASP A 22 -9.61 -18.13 -8.61
CA ASP A 22 -10.27 -19.31 -8.05
C ASP A 22 -9.51 -19.85 -6.82
N GLU A 23 -8.19 -19.92 -6.87
CA GLU A 23 -7.37 -20.27 -5.70
C GLU A 23 -7.55 -19.28 -4.56
N THR A 24 -7.62 -17.97 -4.86
CA THR A 24 -7.90 -16.94 -3.87
C THR A 24 -9.25 -17.15 -3.21
N LEU A 25 -10.29 -17.43 -4.00
CA LEU A 25 -11.63 -17.72 -3.48
C LEU A 25 -11.62 -18.96 -2.57
N GLN A 26 -10.93 -20.02 -2.97
CA GLN A 26 -10.82 -21.23 -2.16
C GLN A 26 -10.14 -20.93 -0.82
N VAL A 27 -9.01 -20.21 -0.83
CA VAL A 27 -8.30 -19.81 0.41
C VAL A 27 -9.21 -18.94 1.29
N ALA A 28 -9.91 -17.97 0.71
CA ALA A 28 -10.81 -17.10 1.47
C ALA A 28 -12.00 -17.88 2.06
N GLN A 29 -12.51 -18.87 1.34
CA GLN A 29 -13.57 -19.78 1.83
C GLN A 29 -13.06 -20.61 3.00
N ASP A 30 -11.86 -21.20 2.91
CA ASP A 30 -11.25 -21.97 3.99
C ASP A 30 -11.05 -21.11 5.26
N LEU A 31 -10.61 -19.85 5.10
CA LEU A 31 -10.45 -18.91 6.21
C LEU A 31 -11.79 -18.57 6.88
N TYR A 32 -12.85 -18.45 6.10
CA TYR A 32 -14.21 -18.25 6.59
C TYR A 32 -14.72 -19.46 7.36
N GLU A 33 -14.57 -20.66 6.82
CA GLU A 33 -15.00 -21.92 7.48
C GLU A 33 -14.27 -22.15 8.81
N LYS A 34 -13.00 -21.73 8.88
CA LYS A 34 -12.20 -21.68 10.11
C LYS A 34 -12.58 -20.50 11.03
N LYS A 35 -13.59 -19.71 10.67
CA LYS A 35 -14.07 -18.55 11.43
C LYS A 35 -13.03 -17.45 11.64
N LEU A 36 -12.00 -17.40 10.82
CA LEU A 36 -10.94 -16.40 10.90
C LEU A 36 -11.33 -15.09 10.22
N THR A 37 -12.14 -15.18 9.15
CA THR A 37 -12.64 -14.02 8.39
C THR A 37 -14.15 -14.06 8.24
N THR A 38 -14.73 -12.94 7.79
CA THR A 38 -16.13 -12.84 7.39
C THR A 38 -16.35 -13.48 6.03
N TYR A 39 -17.61 -13.59 5.60
CA TYR A 39 -18.00 -14.26 4.36
C TYR A 39 -17.30 -13.65 3.14
N PRO A 40 -16.63 -14.46 2.30
CA PRO A 40 -15.77 -13.92 1.25
C PRO A 40 -16.49 -13.47 -0.01
N ARG A 41 -17.70 -14.00 -0.31
CA ARG A 41 -18.44 -13.63 -1.53
C ARG A 41 -19.26 -12.38 -1.29
N THR A 42 -18.61 -11.24 -1.22
CA THR A 42 -19.23 -9.94 -1.02
C THR A 42 -18.66 -8.91 -1.99
N ASP A 43 -19.51 -8.01 -2.44
CA ASP A 43 -19.11 -6.84 -3.24
C ASP A 43 -18.86 -5.61 -2.37
N ALA A 44 -19.31 -5.64 -1.10
CA ALA A 44 -19.14 -4.54 -0.18
C ALA A 44 -17.68 -4.34 0.24
N ARG A 45 -17.27 -3.09 0.32
CA ARG A 45 -15.93 -2.65 0.76
C ARG A 45 -15.97 -1.79 2.01
N VAL A 46 -17.10 -1.86 2.73
CA VAL A 46 -17.40 -1.05 3.91
C VAL A 46 -17.95 -1.94 5.02
N LEU A 47 -17.99 -1.40 6.23
CA LEU A 47 -18.63 -1.98 7.40
C LEU A 47 -20.11 -1.56 7.45
N SER A 48 -20.93 -2.37 8.10
CA SER A 48 -22.24 -1.90 8.57
C SER A 48 -22.09 -1.12 9.87
N SER A 49 -23.07 -0.26 10.17
CA SER A 49 -23.14 0.49 11.43
C SER A 49 -23.15 -0.43 12.66
N ALA A 50 -23.77 -1.62 12.55
CA ALA A 50 -23.78 -2.61 13.60
C ALA A 50 -22.38 -3.15 13.90
N VAL A 51 -21.61 -3.48 12.84
CA VAL A 51 -20.22 -3.96 12.98
C VAL A 51 -19.31 -2.86 13.50
N ALA A 52 -19.46 -1.62 13.00
CA ALA A 52 -18.66 -0.48 13.42
C ALA A 52 -18.76 -0.22 14.95
N LYS A 53 -19.93 -0.40 15.55
CA LYS A 53 -20.15 -0.26 17.00
C LYS A 53 -19.36 -1.27 17.84
N GLU A 54 -19.13 -2.46 17.30
CA GLU A 54 -18.44 -3.55 18.01
C GLU A 54 -16.99 -3.76 17.56
N ILE A 55 -16.52 -2.96 16.61
CA ILE A 55 -15.24 -3.16 15.93
C ILE A 55 -14.05 -3.25 16.90
N GLY A 56 -14.11 -2.52 18.01
CA GLY A 56 -13.08 -2.56 19.05
C GLY A 56 -12.87 -3.95 19.64
N LYS A 57 -13.92 -4.80 19.71
CA LYS A 57 -13.81 -6.19 20.16
C LYS A 57 -13.04 -7.03 19.13
N ASN A 58 -13.32 -6.84 17.85
CA ASN A 58 -12.62 -7.56 16.78
C ASN A 58 -11.13 -7.21 16.79
N ILE A 59 -10.80 -5.90 16.89
CA ILE A 59 -9.43 -5.41 16.94
C ILE A 59 -8.70 -6.00 18.16
N SER A 60 -9.27 -5.90 19.35
CA SER A 60 -8.61 -6.35 20.59
C SER A 60 -8.24 -7.83 20.56
N ARG A 61 -9.06 -8.67 19.93
CA ARG A 61 -8.83 -10.11 19.80
C ARG A 61 -7.67 -10.44 18.84
N LEU A 62 -7.33 -9.54 17.92
CA LEU A 62 -6.20 -9.70 17.00
C LEU A 62 -4.84 -9.52 17.69
N LYS A 63 -4.79 -9.12 18.98
CA LYS A 63 -3.53 -8.99 19.74
C LYS A 63 -2.70 -10.27 19.75
N GLY A 64 -3.32 -11.44 19.65
CA GLY A 64 -2.64 -12.74 19.54
C GLY A 64 -2.03 -13.04 18.17
N PHE A 65 -2.21 -12.18 17.17
CA PHE A 65 -1.63 -12.36 15.84
C PHE A 65 -0.34 -11.53 15.72
N GLU A 66 0.79 -12.15 16.05
CA GLU A 66 2.11 -11.53 16.16
C GLU A 66 2.51 -10.57 15.04
N PRO A 67 2.30 -10.88 13.74
CA PRO A 67 2.72 -9.97 12.66
C PRO A 67 2.14 -8.56 12.72
N THR A 68 1.06 -8.37 13.50
CA THR A 68 0.35 -7.09 13.61
C THR A 68 0.02 -6.67 15.04
N ALA A 69 0.55 -7.37 16.04
CA ALA A 69 0.23 -7.15 17.46
C ALA A 69 0.51 -5.70 17.93
N ASP A 70 1.64 -5.12 17.52
CA ASP A 70 2.02 -3.75 17.88
C ASP A 70 1.05 -2.72 17.32
N PHE A 71 0.56 -2.93 16.08
CA PHE A 71 -0.43 -2.06 15.47
C PHE A 71 -1.78 -2.16 16.18
N VAL A 72 -2.19 -3.37 16.57
CA VAL A 72 -3.40 -3.59 17.36
C VAL A 72 -3.30 -2.86 18.70
N GLU A 73 -2.17 -2.98 19.39
CA GLU A 73 -1.95 -2.32 20.67
C GLU A 73 -2.02 -0.80 20.52
N HIS A 74 -1.35 -0.22 19.52
CA HIS A 74 -1.38 1.21 19.24
C HIS A 74 -2.80 1.70 18.95
N ILE A 75 -3.58 0.98 18.10
CA ILE A 75 -4.97 1.33 17.78
C ILE A 75 -5.83 1.33 19.05
N MET A 76 -5.66 0.33 19.92
CA MET A 76 -6.43 0.19 21.15
C MET A 76 -6.08 1.28 22.18
N GLN A 77 -4.78 1.54 22.39
CA GLN A 77 -4.30 2.59 23.32
C GLN A 77 -4.76 3.99 22.92
N LYS A 78 -4.68 4.31 21.63
CA LYS A 78 -5.08 5.61 21.08
C LYS A 78 -6.57 5.69 20.74
N ARG A 79 -7.32 4.58 20.87
CA ARG A 79 -8.74 4.47 20.53
C ARG A 79 -9.05 4.96 19.10
N LEU A 80 -8.16 4.65 18.14
CA LEU A 80 -8.27 5.12 16.76
C LEU A 80 -9.52 4.63 16.04
N TYR A 81 -10.20 3.62 16.57
CA TYR A 81 -11.45 3.07 16.07
C TYR A 81 -12.70 3.82 16.54
N ALA A 82 -12.59 4.80 17.46
CA ALA A 82 -13.75 5.39 18.15
C ALA A 82 -14.78 6.04 17.19
N ASN A 83 -14.29 6.68 16.13
CA ASN A 83 -15.12 7.41 15.18
C ASN A 83 -15.31 6.68 13.85
N ILE A 84 -15.05 5.36 13.78
CA ILE A 84 -15.10 4.63 12.52
C ILE A 84 -16.50 4.67 11.87
N ALA A 85 -17.55 4.76 12.68
CA ALA A 85 -18.93 4.85 12.21
C ALA A 85 -19.21 6.10 11.37
N ASP A 86 -18.47 7.19 11.61
CA ASP A 86 -18.64 8.48 10.95
C ASP A 86 -17.68 8.69 9.77
N THR A 87 -17.02 7.60 9.32
CA THR A 87 -16.03 7.65 8.25
C THR A 87 -16.56 6.98 6.98
N GLN A 88 -15.83 7.17 5.87
CA GLN A 88 -16.09 6.48 4.59
C GLN A 88 -16.05 4.94 4.67
N TYR A 89 -15.59 4.38 5.79
CA TYR A 89 -15.46 2.94 5.99
C TYR A 89 -16.73 2.28 6.53
N THR A 90 -17.75 3.09 6.90
CA THR A 90 -19.04 2.60 7.40
C THR A 90 -20.16 3.21 6.56
N ASP A 91 -20.95 2.36 5.90
CA ASP A 91 -22.03 2.81 5.04
C ASP A 91 -23.04 1.68 4.81
N ASP A 92 -24.16 1.70 5.53
CA ASP A 92 -25.20 0.67 5.43
C ASP A 92 -25.85 0.61 4.03
N SER A 93 -25.86 1.71 3.28
CA SER A 93 -26.42 1.73 1.92
C SER A 93 -25.60 0.93 0.90
N LYS A 94 -24.33 0.68 1.20
CA LYS A 94 -23.39 -0.11 0.37
C LYS A 94 -23.22 -1.54 0.85
N VAL A 95 -23.96 -1.94 1.87
CA VAL A 95 -23.99 -3.32 2.37
C VAL A 95 -25.33 -3.93 1.94
N THR A 96 -25.26 -4.93 1.07
CA THR A 96 -26.45 -5.70 0.63
C THR A 96 -26.70 -6.84 1.63
N ASP A 97 -26.10 -8.01 1.38
CA ASP A 97 -26.24 -9.18 2.26
C ASP A 97 -25.08 -9.30 3.24
N HIS A 98 -23.89 -8.91 2.81
CA HIS A 98 -22.65 -9.03 3.58
C HIS A 98 -21.82 -7.75 3.48
N TYR A 99 -21.20 -7.35 4.58
CA TYR A 99 -20.19 -6.30 4.60
C TYR A 99 -18.81 -6.82 4.14
N ALA A 100 -17.82 -5.98 4.12
CA ALA A 100 -16.48 -6.28 3.62
C ALA A 100 -15.82 -7.51 4.30
N ILE A 101 -14.82 -8.08 3.64
CA ILE A 101 -14.00 -9.16 4.19
C ILE A 101 -13.06 -8.59 5.25
N ILE A 102 -13.30 -8.96 6.51
CA ILE A 102 -12.51 -8.54 7.67
C ILE A 102 -12.20 -9.74 8.58
N PRO A 103 -11.16 -9.65 9.44
CA PRO A 103 -10.93 -10.67 10.45
C PRO A 103 -12.02 -10.63 11.54
N THR A 104 -12.42 -11.80 12.03
CA THR A 104 -13.41 -11.92 13.12
C THR A 104 -12.79 -11.69 14.51
N GLY A 105 -11.46 -11.81 14.60
CA GLY A 105 -10.71 -11.84 15.85
C GLY A 105 -10.63 -13.23 16.50
N GLN A 106 -11.25 -14.27 15.94
CA GLN A 106 -11.03 -15.64 16.38
C GLN A 106 -9.70 -16.14 15.81
N LEU A 107 -8.82 -16.65 16.66
CA LEU A 107 -7.46 -17.05 16.27
C LEU A 107 -7.14 -18.52 16.58
N THR A 108 -8.13 -19.30 17.00
CA THR A 108 -7.96 -20.70 17.43
C THR A 108 -7.39 -21.61 16.35
N GLU A 109 -7.73 -21.36 15.09
CA GLU A 109 -7.34 -22.19 13.94
C GLU A 109 -6.05 -21.72 13.23
N LEU A 110 -5.34 -20.73 13.77
CA LEU A 110 -4.13 -20.17 13.13
C LEU A 110 -3.00 -21.19 12.95
N SER A 111 -2.85 -22.13 13.88
CA SER A 111 -1.78 -23.14 13.84
C SER A 111 -1.98 -24.16 12.71
N GLY A 112 -3.22 -24.36 12.27
CA GLY A 112 -3.57 -25.29 11.18
C GLY A 112 -3.54 -24.67 9.79
N LEU A 113 -3.11 -23.42 9.64
CA LEU A 113 -3.05 -22.75 8.35
C LEU A 113 -1.81 -23.16 7.54
N THR A 114 -2.01 -23.38 6.24
CA THR A 114 -0.90 -23.42 5.30
C THR A 114 -0.18 -22.07 5.20
N SER A 115 1.03 -22.04 4.68
CA SER A 115 1.78 -20.80 4.48
C SER A 115 1.01 -19.78 3.62
N LEU A 116 0.32 -20.24 2.59
CA LEU A 116 -0.49 -19.39 1.71
C LEU A 116 -1.72 -18.85 2.45
N GLN A 117 -2.47 -19.70 3.16
CA GLN A 117 -3.63 -19.28 3.95
C GLN A 117 -3.23 -18.24 5.00
N ARG A 118 -2.09 -18.45 5.68
CA ARG A 118 -1.55 -17.50 6.66
C ARG A 118 -1.17 -16.16 6.01
N ALA A 119 -0.55 -16.18 4.83
CA ALA A 119 -0.18 -14.97 4.10
C ALA A 119 -1.41 -14.16 3.63
N VAL A 120 -2.45 -14.85 3.12
CA VAL A 120 -3.72 -14.21 2.73
C VAL A 120 -4.46 -13.68 3.96
N PHE A 121 -4.47 -14.40 5.08
CA PHE A 121 -5.05 -13.91 6.33
C PHE A 121 -4.32 -12.66 6.83
N GLU A 122 -2.98 -12.64 6.82
CA GLU A 122 -2.19 -11.47 7.18
C GLU A 122 -2.50 -10.28 6.26
N LEU A 123 -2.66 -10.50 4.96
CA LEU A 123 -3.05 -9.46 4.01
C LEU A 123 -4.40 -8.83 4.38
N ILE A 124 -5.39 -9.65 4.74
CA ILE A 124 -6.71 -9.19 5.18
C ILE A 124 -6.62 -8.41 6.50
N VAL A 125 -5.88 -8.92 7.48
CA VAL A 125 -5.67 -8.24 8.77
C VAL A 125 -4.99 -6.88 8.58
N ARG A 126 -3.93 -6.80 7.78
CA ARG A 126 -3.23 -5.55 7.51
C ARG A 126 -4.12 -4.53 6.80
N ARG A 127 -4.92 -4.94 5.81
CA ARG A 127 -5.90 -4.06 5.16
C ARG A 127 -6.94 -3.56 6.15
N PHE A 128 -7.45 -4.43 7.02
CA PHE A 128 -8.40 -4.08 8.07
C PHE A 128 -7.82 -3.07 9.06
N LEU A 129 -6.62 -3.30 9.57
CA LEU A 129 -5.99 -2.38 10.52
C LEU A 129 -5.59 -1.04 9.88
N SER A 130 -5.33 -1.02 8.59
CA SER A 130 -4.96 0.20 7.84
C SER A 130 -6.03 1.29 7.88
N ILE A 131 -7.33 0.94 7.99
CA ILE A 131 -8.42 1.93 7.98
C ILE A 131 -8.46 2.82 9.23
N PHE A 132 -7.78 2.41 10.31
CA PHE A 132 -7.70 3.14 11.57
C PHE A 132 -6.52 4.13 11.64
N TYR A 133 -5.66 4.12 10.61
CA TYR A 133 -4.52 5.02 10.50
C TYR A 133 -4.83 6.18 9.56
N PRO A 134 -4.18 7.34 9.75
CA PRO A 134 -4.33 8.47 8.85
C PRO A 134 -3.85 8.13 7.42
N PRO A 135 -4.24 8.90 6.41
CA PRO A 135 -3.71 8.75 5.07
C PRO A 135 -2.19 8.95 5.03
N ALA A 136 -1.53 8.31 4.06
CA ALA A 136 -0.14 8.62 3.76
C ALA A 136 -0.04 10.00 3.10
N GLU A 137 0.90 10.80 3.55
CA GLU A 137 1.11 12.16 3.05
C GLU A 137 2.34 12.20 2.16
N TYR A 138 2.18 12.81 0.99
CA TYR A 138 3.23 12.95 0.01
C TYR A 138 3.42 14.43 -0.36
N GLU A 139 4.65 14.80 -0.55
CA GLU A 139 5.02 16.07 -1.17
C GLU A 139 5.37 15.83 -2.64
N ASN A 140 4.71 16.58 -3.53
CA ASN A 140 5.01 16.53 -4.95
C ASN A 140 5.96 17.69 -5.27
N VAL A 141 7.20 17.38 -5.59
CA VAL A 141 8.20 18.36 -6.03
C VAL A 141 8.23 18.37 -7.55
N LYS A 142 8.06 19.54 -8.14
CA LYS A 142 8.20 19.77 -9.58
C LYS A 142 9.29 20.80 -9.83
N LEU A 143 10.19 20.48 -10.73
CA LEU A 143 11.26 21.37 -11.18
C LEU A 143 11.05 21.65 -12.66
N VAL A 144 11.10 22.90 -13.03
CA VAL A 144 11.13 23.36 -14.43
C VAL A 144 12.42 24.14 -14.62
N VAL A 145 13.20 23.74 -15.61
CA VAL A 145 14.46 24.41 -15.97
C VAL A 145 14.37 24.84 -17.42
N ASP A 146 14.52 26.12 -17.65
CA ASP A 146 14.53 26.68 -18.99
C ASP A 146 15.97 26.85 -19.49
N VAL A 147 16.27 26.29 -20.65
CA VAL A 147 17.58 26.39 -21.30
C VAL A 147 17.35 26.83 -22.73
N ASP A 148 17.80 28.03 -23.10
CA ASP A 148 17.74 28.60 -24.46
C ASP A 148 16.37 28.42 -25.15
N LYS A 149 15.28 28.81 -24.49
CA LYS A 149 13.87 28.72 -24.92
C LYS A 149 13.24 27.32 -24.88
N GLU A 150 13.95 26.30 -24.39
CA GLU A 150 13.42 24.96 -24.18
C GLU A 150 13.22 24.70 -22.70
N SER A 151 12.06 24.16 -22.32
CA SER A 151 11.72 23.85 -20.93
C SER A 151 11.91 22.36 -20.64
N PHE A 152 12.66 22.07 -19.61
CA PHE A 152 12.90 20.72 -19.10
C PHE A 152 12.14 20.52 -17.80
N PHE A 153 11.44 19.40 -17.69
CA PHE A 153 10.57 19.09 -16.56
C PHE A 153 11.10 17.88 -15.78
N ALA A 154 11.13 18.00 -14.46
CA ALA A 154 11.35 16.87 -13.58
C ALA A 154 10.32 16.87 -12.46
N SER A 155 9.84 15.70 -12.08
CA SER A 155 8.95 15.58 -10.94
C SER A 155 9.36 14.43 -10.02
N SER A 156 9.03 14.56 -8.74
CA SER A 156 9.22 13.51 -7.77
C SER A 156 8.15 13.58 -6.70
N LYS A 157 7.73 12.40 -6.24
CA LYS A 157 6.77 12.25 -5.16
C LYS A 157 7.49 11.72 -3.92
N VAL A 158 7.62 12.56 -2.91
CA VAL A 158 8.34 12.26 -1.66
C VAL A 158 7.34 11.90 -0.56
N LEU A 159 7.53 10.75 0.08
CA LEU A 159 6.71 10.35 1.22
C LEU A 159 7.12 11.16 2.46
N LYS A 160 6.20 11.97 3.00
CA LYS A 160 6.37 12.77 4.23
C LYS A 160 5.92 12.02 5.47
N SER A 161 4.77 11.35 5.40
CA SER A 161 4.20 10.55 6.49
C SER A 161 3.67 9.24 5.94
N GLU A 162 4.08 8.15 6.54
CA GLU A 162 3.66 6.81 6.11
C GLU A 162 2.17 6.56 6.35
N GLY A 163 1.58 7.18 7.38
CA GLY A 163 0.20 6.94 7.72
C GLY A 163 -0.14 5.44 7.74
N TYR A 164 -1.17 5.02 7.02
CA TYR A 164 -1.59 3.62 6.93
C TYR A 164 -0.56 2.69 6.25
N LEU A 165 0.40 3.21 5.49
CA LEU A 165 1.39 2.38 4.78
C LEU A 165 2.28 1.58 5.73
N GLN A 166 2.54 2.09 6.93
CA GLN A 166 3.28 1.36 7.96
C GLN A 166 2.63 0.03 8.34
N VAL A 167 1.30 -0.04 8.25
CA VAL A 167 0.52 -1.25 8.52
C VAL A 167 0.36 -2.10 7.26
N ALA A 168 0.08 -1.48 6.12
CA ALA A 168 -0.22 -2.16 4.86
C ALA A 168 0.99 -2.92 4.29
N ASN A 169 2.19 -2.37 4.49
CA ASN A 169 3.43 -2.96 3.99
C ASN A 169 4.19 -3.62 5.14
N PRO A 170 4.35 -4.95 5.13
CA PRO A 170 5.22 -5.60 6.10
C PRO A 170 6.64 -5.03 5.99
N PRO A 171 7.35 -4.86 7.12
CA PRO A 171 8.73 -4.42 7.07
C PRO A 171 9.52 -5.39 6.20
N LYS A 172 10.17 -4.85 5.16
CA LYS A 172 11.14 -5.65 4.39
C LYS A 172 12.16 -6.16 5.39
N LYS A 173 12.29 -7.47 5.55
CA LYS A 173 13.41 -8.05 6.32
C LYS A 173 14.68 -7.50 5.67
N LYS A 174 15.34 -6.58 6.35
CA LYS A 174 16.68 -6.13 5.93
C LYS A 174 17.56 -7.36 6.01
N SER A 175 17.88 -7.95 4.87
CA SER A 175 18.97 -8.91 4.83
C SER A 175 20.24 -8.15 5.22
N PHE A 176 20.98 -8.68 6.16
CA PHE A 176 22.22 -8.08 6.69
C PHE A 176 23.26 -7.82 5.59
N GLU A 177 23.06 -8.39 4.41
CA GLU A 177 23.91 -8.25 3.23
C GLU A 177 23.71 -6.94 2.45
N GLU A 178 22.51 -6.34 2.45
CA GLU A 178 22.28 -5.06 1.73
C GLU A 178 22.91 -3.85 2.42
N SER A 179 23.20 -3.93 3.71
CA SER A 179 23.82 -2.82 4.45
C SER A 179 25.32 -2.66 4.10
N ASN A 180 25.99 -3.74 3.70
CA ASN A 180 27.42 -3.71 3.37
C ASN A 180 27.71 -3.45 1.88
N ALA A 181 26.75 -3.71 0.98
CA ALA A 181 26.93 -3.49 -0.46
C ALA A 181 26.87 -2.02 -0.86
N ARG A 182 26.27 -1.15 -0.04
CA ARG A 182 26.20 0.31 -0.28
C ARG A 182 27.44 1.08 0.14
N ILE A 183 28.35 0.46 0.88
CA ILE A 183 29.60 1.11 1.34
C ILE A 183 30.76 0.85 0.34
N LEU A 184 30.64 -0.17 -0.46
CA LEU A 184 31.64 -0.52 -1.49
C LEU A 184 30.96 -0.39 -2.86
N GLY A 185 31.15 0.79 -3.49
CA GLY A 185 30.63 1.10 -4.82
C GLY A 185 30.99 0.03 -5.86
N LYS A 186 30.10 -0.92 -6.06
CA LYS A 186 30.08 -1.81 -7.20
C LYS A 186 28.73 -1.72 -7.88
N ASN A 187 28.74 -1.06 -9.04
CA ASN A 187 27.70 -1.17 -10.04
C ASN A 187 27.51 -2.64 -10.41
N SER A 188 26.35 -3.20 -10.12
CA SER A 188 25.88 -4.39 -10.83
C SER A 188 24.41 -4.15 -11.18
N GLU A 189 24.19 -4.02 -12.46
CA GLU A 189 22.90 -4.09 -13.11
C GLU A 189 22.30 -5.47 -12.82
N THR A 190 21.12 -5.51 -12.20
CA THR A 190 20.13 -6.54 -12.50
C THR A 190 18.75 -6.05 -12.07
N ALA A 191 17.87 -6.21 -12.99
CA ALA A 191 16.51 -5.82 -13.16
C ALA A 191 15.53 -6.25 -12.06
N ASP A 192 14.41 -5.51 -12.09
CA ASP A 192 13.03 -5.96 -11.88
C ASP A 192 12.43 -5.86 -10.49
N SER A 193 11.79 -4.73 -10.27
CA SER A 193 10.49 -4.66 -9.58
C SER A 193 9.79 -3.36 -9.96
N THR A 194 9.01 -3.44 -11.02
CA THR A 194 8.08 -2.40 -11.47
C THR A 194 6.92 -2.30 -10.50
N ASP A 195 6.90 -1.27 -9.67
CA ASP A 195 5.67 -0.77 -9.05
C ASP A 195 4.96 0.13 -10.07
N GLU A 196 4.21 -0.49 -10.98
CA GLU A 196 3.26 0.21 -11.82
C GLU A 196 1.96 0.45 -11.06
N ASN A 197 1.78 1.65 -10.55
CA ASN A 197 0.47 2.25 -10.39
C ASN A 197 0.55 3.77 -10.53
N SER A 198 0.80 4.20 -11.75
CA SER A 198 0.52 5.57 -12.18
C SER A 198 -0.25 5.50 -13.47
N THR A 199 -1.57 5.67 -13.38
CA THR A 199 -2.37 6.09 -14.52
C THR A 199 -1.86 7.46 -14.97
N ALA A 200 -0.98 7.47 -15.96
CA ALA A 200 -0.54 8.66 -16.65
C ALA A 200 -1.17 8.66 -18.04
N ASN A 201 -2.19 9.48 -18.22
CA ASN A 201 -2.51 10.06 -19.52
C ASN A 201 -1.65 11.32 -19.65
N GLY A 202 -0.72 11.32 -20.59
CA GLY A 202 0.05 12.49 -20.97
C GLY A 202 1.45 12.09 -21.42
N SER A 203 1.68 12.13 -22.73
CA SER A 203 2.98 12.01 -23.38
C SER A 203 3.87 13.20 -23.00
N ASN A 204 4.64 13.07 -21.93
CA ASN A 204 5.84 13.86 -21.67
C ASN A 204 6.81 12.90 -21.00
N ASP A 205 8.00 12.74 -21.57
CA ASP A 205 9.11 11.97 -21.02
C ASP A 205 9.59 12.62 -19.71
N GLU A 206 8.89 12.34 -18.63
CA GLU A 206 9.20 12.84 -17.30
C GLU A 206 10.33 12.00 -16.71
N ILE A 207 11.51 12.57 -16.59
CA ILE A 207 12.64 11.91 -15.93
C ILE A 207 12.35 11.89 -14.43
N VAL A 208 12.08 10.71 -13.89
CA VAL A 208 11.92 10.53 -12.43
C VAL A 208 13.30 10.64 -11.78
N VAL A 209 13.57 11.73 -11.13
CA VAL A 209 14.80 11.97 -10.38
C VAL A 209 14.66 11.37 -8.98
N ASN A 210 15.80 10.94 -8.39
CA ASN A 210 15.82 10.40 -7.03
C ASN A 210 15.09 11.36 -6.05
N PRO A 211 14.09 10.89 -5.30
CA PRO A 211 13.27 11.74 -4.43
C PRO A 211 14.07 12.58 -3.42
N LYS A 212 15.17 12.04 -2.89
CA LYS A 212 16.03 12.77 -1.94
C LYS A 212 16.74 13.94 -2.59
N VAL A 213 17.25 13.73 -3.81
CA VAL A 213 17.93 14.78 -4.58
C VAL A 213 16.96 15.91 -4.92
N MET A 214 15.72 15.56 -5.32
CA MET A 214 14.70 16.56 -5.62
C MET A 214 14.31 17.38 -4.39
N LEU A 215 14.23 16.76 -3.22
CA LEU A 215 13.93 17.47 -1.98
C LEU A 215 15.04 18.45 -1.63
N GLU A 216 16.31 18.02 -1.70
CA GLU A 216 17.47 18.88 -1.45
C GLU A 216 17.57 20.04 -2.44
N LEU A 217 17.17 19.82 -3.69
CA LEU A 217 17.09 20.87 -4.69
C LEU A 217 15.97 21.86 -4.38
N ALA A 218 14.80 21.37 -3.99
CA ALA A 218 13.66 22.22 -3.63
C ALA A 218 13.95 23.12 -2.42
N ASP A 219 14.75 22.66 -1.47
CA ASP A 219 15.17 23.45 -0.31
C ASP A 219 16.22 24.52 -0.66
N LYS A 220 17.04 24.28 -1.69
CA LYS A 220 18.17 25.15 -2.05
C LYS A 220 17.86 26.14 -3.16
N LEU A 221 16.93 25.78 -4.08
CA LEU A 221 16.62 26.56 -5.28
C LEU A 221 15.32 27.35 -5.14
N LYS A 222 15.31 28.55 -5.68
CA LYS A 222 14.12 29.40 -5.79
C LYS A 222 13.77 29.63 -7.25
N ALA A 223 12.52 29.95 -7.52
CA ALA A 223 12.12 30.34 -8.88
C ALA A 223 12.90 31.57 -9.34
N GLY A 224 13.56 31.46 -10.48
CA GLY A 224 14.42 32.51 -11.06
C GLY A 224 15.90 32.34 -10.76
N ASP A 225 16.32 31.33 -9.98
CA ASP A 225 17.74 31.05 -9.79
C ASP A 225 18.38 30.56 -11.10
N GLU A 226 19.57 31.06 -11.41
CA GLU A 226 20.36 30.59 -12.54
C GLU A 226 21.33 29.48 -12.12
N ILE A 227 21.33 28.36 -12.86
CA ILE A 227 22.18 27.21 -12.60
C ILE A 227 23.07 26.93 -13.79
N ALA A 228 24.38 26.76 -13.56
CA ALA A 228 25.31 26.40 -14.64
C ALA A 228 25.05 24.95 -15.11
N CYS A 229 24.72 24.76 -16.38
CA CYS A 229 24.62 23.46 -17.00
C CYS A 229 26.03 22.87 -17.21
N GLN A 230 26.30 21.69 -16.58
CA GLN A 230 27.60 21.03 -16.69
C GLN A 230 27.64 19.97 -17.82
N GLY A 231 26.52 19.63 -18.41
CA GLY A 231 26.39 18.65 -19.47
C GLY A 231 24.99 18.09 -19.62
N TYR A 232 24.73 17.37 -20.70
CA TYR A 232 23.47 16.71 -20.99
C TYR A 232 23.69 15.35 -21.65
N ASN A 233 22.74 14.44 -21.42
CA ASN A 233 22.69 13.15 -22.10
C ASN A 233 21.38 13.03 -22.88
N ILE A 234 21.46 12.60 -24.14
CA ILE A 234 20.29 12.34 -24.97
C ILE A 234 20.01 10.84 -24.96
N LYS A 235 18.80 10.44 -24.56
CA LYS A 235 18.27 9.08 -24.71
C LYS A 235 17.21 9.08 -25.81
N PHE A 236 17.40 8.23 -26.80
CA PHE A 236 16.39 8.00 -27.82
C PHE A 236 15.47 6.87 -27.39
N GLY A 237 14.17 7.15 -27.25
CA GLY A 237 13.14 6.17 -27.02
C GLY A 237 12.34 5.90 -28.30
N LYS A 238 11.89 4.65 -28.49
CA LYS A 238 10.86 4.32 -29.49
C LYS A 238 9.55 4.07 -28.76
N THR A 239 8.52 4.79 -29.16
CA THR A 239 7.15 4.46 -28.75
C THR A 239 6.61 3.37 -29.66
N SER A 240 5.97 2.35 -29.09
CA SER A 240 5.16 1.39 -29.82
C SER A 240 3.67 1.76 -29.70
N PRO A 241 2.87 1.53 -30.76
CA PRO A 241 1.43 1.73 -30.64
C PRO A 241 0.85 0.80 -29.56
N PRO A 242 -0.23 1.20 -28.88
CA PRO A 242 -0.92 0.31 -27.95
C PRO A 242 -1.45 -0.93 -28.69
N ASN A 243 -1.29 -2.11 -28.08
CA ASN A 243 -1.87 -3.36 -28.57
C ASN A 243 -3.38 -3.37 -28.40
#